data_f65480298bb35dc5bcf4e017bc59154b
#
_entry.id   f65480298bb35dc5bcf4e017bc59154b
#
_cell.length_a   1.000
_cell.length_b   1.000
_cell.length_c   1.000
_cell.angle_alpha   90.00
_cell.angle_beta   90.00
_cell.angle_gamma   90.00
#
_symmetry.space_group_name_H-M   'P 1'
#
loop_
_entity.id
_entity.type
_entity.pdbx_description
1 polymer ?
#
loop_
_entity_poly.entity_id
_entity_poly.type
_entity_poly.pdbx_seq_one_letter_code
_entity_poly.pdbx_strand_id
1 'polypeptide(L)'
;MNFTAFKASIAREAPPSELSLALQALWWDAKGDWDKAHECAQAAEGAAGDRAHAYLHRKEGDQANAAYWYGRAGQPVSTSPLPAEWEAVVRALLIS
;
A
#
# COMPACT_ATOMS: atom_id res chain seq x y z
N MET A 1 -4.31 -12.58 8.93
CA MET A 1 -3.27 -11.83 9.69
C MET A 1 -3.88 -10.53 10.17
N ASN A 2 -3.60 -10.12 11.40
CA ASN A 2 -4.04 -8.83 11.90
C ASN A 2 -2.94 -7.76 11.72
N PHE A 3 -3.29 -6.50 12.01
CA PHE A 3 -2.35 -5.39 11.80
C PHE A 3 -1.08 -5.53 12.66
N THR A 4 -1.22 -5.97 13.92
CA THR A 4 -0.08 -6.16 14.81
C THR A 4 0.91 -7.18 14.24
N ALA A 5 0.39 -8.31 13.75
CA ALA A 5 1.22 -9.35 13.12
C ALA A 5 1.84 -8.85 11.82
N PHE A 6 1.09 -8.08 11.02
CA PHE A 6 1.63 -7.47 9.81
C PHE A 6 2.82 -6.56 10.14
N LYS A 7 2.67 -5.66 11.11
CA LYS A 7 3.75 -4.77 11.53
C LYS A 7 4.97 -5.55 12.03
N ALA A 8 4.75 -6.57 12.84
CA ALA A 8 5.84 -7.40 13.35
C ALA A 8 6.61 -8.08 12.22
N SER A 9 5.92 -8.49 11.15
CA SER A 9 6.55 -9.17 10.01
C SER A 9 7.55 -8.28 9.27
N ILE A 10 7.45 -6.96 9.40
CA ILE A 10 8.36 -6.02 8.70
C ILE A 10 9.80 -6.17 9.19
N ALA A 11 10.02 -6.78 10.34
CA ALA A 11 11.38 -7.10 10.80
C ALA A 11 12.06 -8.20 9.98
N ARG A 12 11.30 -8.96 9.19
CA ARG A 12 11.84 -10.01 8.32
C ARG A 12 12.51 -9.40 7.09
N GLU A 13 13.24 -10.23 6.33
CA GLU A 13 13.91 -9.80 5.09
C GLU A 13 12.97 -9.77 3.89
N ALA A 14 11.88 -10.53 3.94
CA ALA A 14 10.91 -10.61 2.87
C ALA A 14 9.49 -10.69 3.45
N PRO A 15 8.48 -10.25 2.68
CA PRO A 15 7.10 -10.30 3.17
C PRO A 15 6.61 -11.74 3.28
N PRO A 16 5.69 -12.01 4.24
CA PRO A 16 5.02 -13.30 4.29
C PRO A 16 4.37 -13.64 2.95
N SER A 17 4.55 -14.87 2.49
CA SER A 17 4.10 -15.28 1.15
C SER A 17 2.58 -15.31 0.99
N GLU A 18 1.84 -15.40 2.10
CA GLU A 18 0.38 -15.41 2.09
C GLU A 18 -0.26 -14.04 1.84
N LEU A 19 0.53 -12.96 1.90
CA LEU A 19 0.01 -11.62 1.68
C LEU A 19 -0.33 -11.37 0.21
N SER A 20 -1.43 -10.64 -0.02
CA SER A 20 -1.75 -10.19 -1.38
C SER A 20 -0.65 -9.26 -1.91
N LEU A 21 -0.59 -9.08 -3.23
CA LEU A 21 0.39 -8.17 -3.82
C LEU A 21 0.20 -6.73 -3.34
N ALA A 22 -1.04 -6.31 -3.12
CA ALA A 22 -1.31 -4.97 -2.59
C ALA A 22 -0.72 -4.80 -1.18
N LEU A 23 -0.88 -5.79 -0.31
CA LEU A 23 -0.28 -5.77 1.03
C LEU A 23 1.24 -5.89 0.97
N GLN A 24 1.77 -6.69 0.05
CA GLN A 24 3.23 -6.75 -0.16
C GLN A 24 3.79 -5.39 -0.58
N ALA A 25 3.05 -4.63 -1.38
CA ALA A 25 3.46 -3.29 -1.76
C ALA A 25 3.64 -2.39 -0.53
N LEU A 26 2.67 -2.42 0.39
CA LEU A 26 2.74 -1.62 1.62
C LEU A 26 3.83 -2.14 2.57
N TRP A 27 4.09 -3.44 2.54
CA TRP A 27 5.18 -4.04 3.31
C TRP A 27 6.55 -3.53 2.82
N TRP A 28 6.80 -3.55 1.51
CA TRP A 28 8.05 -3.05 0.95
C TRP A 28 8.21 -1.55 1.15
N ASP A 29 7.11 -0.81 1.10
CA ASP A 29 7.13 0.63 1.41
C ASP A 29 7.64 0.86 2.83
N ALA A 30 7.14 0.10 3.80
CA ALA A 30 7.58 0.22 5.19
C ALA A 30 9.06 -0.15 5.37
N LYS A 31 9.59 -1.02 4.50
CA LYS A 31 11.02 -1.36 4.49
C LYS A 31 11.87 -0.26 3.85
N GLY A 32 11.25 0.75 3.24
CA GLY A 32 11.97 1.81 2.56
C GLY A 32 12.36 1.48 1.12
N ASP A 33 11.80 0.41 0.54
CA ASP A 33 12.09 0.01 -0.84
C ASP A 33 10.91 0.38 -1.74
N TRP A 34 10.90 1.63 -2.20
CA TRP A 34 9.80 2.15 -3.02
C TRP A 34 9.68 1.42 -4.35
N ASP A 35 10.80 1.06 -4.97
CA ASP A 35 10.78 0.39 -6.28
C ASP A 35 10.11 -0.97 -6.20
N LYS A 36 10.45 -1.80 -5.19
CA LYS A 36 9.77 -3.09 -4.99
C LYS A 36 8.32 -2.90 -4.61
N ALA A 37 8.01 -1.89 -3.80
CA ALA A 37 6.64 -1.57 -3.45
C ALA A 37 5.82 -1.25 -4.70
N HIS A 38 6.34 -0.40 -5.57
CA HIS A 38 5.67 -0.01 -6.80
C HIS A 38 5.47 -1.20 -7.74
N GLU A 39 6.48 -2.07 -7.88
CA GLU A 39 6.35 -3.28 -8.68
C GLU A 39 5.20 -4.18 -8.18
N CYS A 40 5.09 -4.37 -6.88
CA CYS A 40 4.01 -5.15 -6.30
C CYS A 40 2.65 -4.50 -6.54
N ALA A 41 2.55 -3.19 -6.36
CA ALA A 41 1.30 -2.46 -6.60
C ALA A 41 0.88 -2.54 -8.06
N GLN A 42 1.85 -2.42 -8.98
CA GLN A 42 1.59 -2.48 -10.41
C GLN A 42 1.14 -3.88 -10.85
N ALA A 43 1.66 -4.93 -10.23
CA ALA A 43 1.26 -6.30 -10.52
C ALA A 43 -0.07 -6.68 -9.86
N ALA A 44 -0.50 -5.97 -8.82
CA ALA A 44 -1.74 -6.25 -8.13
C ALA A 44 -2.92 -5.77 -8.97
N GLU A 45 -3.94 -6.62 -9.08
CA GLU A 45 -5.16 -6.29 -9.83
C GLU A 45 -6.24 -5.77 -8.90
N GLY A 46 -7.15 -4.95 -9.44
CA GLY A 46 -8.34 -4.48 -8.75
C GLY A 46 -8.11 -3.28 -7.85
N ALA A 47 -9.15 -2.91 -7.12
CA ALA A 47 -9.18 -1.70 -6.31
C ALA A 47 -8.12 -1.69 -5.20
N ALA A 48 -7.81 -2.84 -4.63
CA ALA A 48 -6.79 -2.94 -3.58
C ALA A 48 -5.42 -2.53 -4.11
N GLY A 49 -5.04 -3.05 -5.29
CA GLY A 49 -3.80 -2.67 -5.94
C GLY A 49 -3.77 -1.20 -6.32
N ASP A 50 -4.88 -0.70 -6.86
CA ASP A 50 -5.00 0.71 -7.22
C ASP A 50 -4.85 1.62 -6.00
N ARG A 51 -5.39 1.21 -4.86
CA ARG A 51 -5.31 1.98 -3.61
C ARG A 51 -3.87 2.05 -3.08
N ALA A 52 -3.15 0.92 -3.09
CA ALA A 52 -1.74 0.89 -2.71
C ALA A 52 -0.91 1.76 -3.66
N HIS A 53 -1.20 1.68 -4.95
CA HIS A 53 -0.53 2.45 -5.99
C HIS A 53 -0.72 3.96 -5.76
N ALA A 54 -1.95 4.39 -5.43
CA ALA A 54 -2.25 5.77 -5.13
C ALA A 54 -1.42 6.30 -3.95
N TYR A 55 -1.37 5.52 -2.88
CA TYR A 55 -0.58 5.87 -1.71
C TYR A 55 0.89 6.08 -2.06
N LEU A 56 1.47 5.17 -2.84
CA LEU A 56 2.88 5.25 -3.23
C LEU A 56 3.18 6.51 -4.04
N HIS A 57 2.32 6.86 -4.99
CA HIS A 57 2.52 8.07 -5.79
C HIS A 57 2.34 9.34 -4.95
N ARG A 58 1.38 9.32 -4.01
CA ARG A 58 1.24 10.44 -3.06
C ARG A 58 2.50 10.63 -2.24
N LYS A 59 3.08 9.53 -1.74
CA LYS A 59 4.28 9.56 -0.92
C LYS A 59 5.48 10.12 -1.68
N GLU A 60 5.62 9.81 -2.97
CA GLU A 60 6.70 10.34 -3.78
C GLU A 60 6.47 11.78 -4.24
N GLY A 61 5.30 12.35 -3.97
CA GLY A 61 5.00 13.73 -4.32
C GLY A 61 4.32 13.91 -5.66
N ASP A 62 3.93 12.84 -6.35
CA ASP A 62 3.24 12.89 -7.63
C ASP A 62 1.73 12.92 -7.42
N GLN A 63 1.19 14.09 -7.11
CA GLN A 63 -0.21 14.24 -6.76
C GLN A 63 -1.15 13.95 -7.93
N ALA A 64 -0.78 14.29 -9.14
CA ALA A 64 -1.63 14.04 -10.32
C ALA A 64 -1.78 12.53 -10.55
N ASN A 65 -0.68 11.78 -10.48
CA ASN A 65 -0.71 10.34 -10.66
C ASN A 65 -1.43 9.66 -9.48
N ALA A 66 -1.22 10.15 -8.26
CA ALA A 66 -1.94 9.66 -7.09
C ALA A 66 -3.46 9.84 -7.27
N ALA A 67 -3.91 11.01 -7.72
CA ALA A 67 -5.33 11.29 -7.95
C ALA A 67 -5.94 10.31 -8.96
N TYR A 68 -5.20 10.00 -10.02
CA TYR A 68 -5.64 9.01 -11.00
C TYR A 68 -5.91 7.64 -10.36
N TRP A 69 -4.96 7.17 -9.53
CA TRP A 69 -5.10 5.85 -8.89
C TRP A 69 -6.16 5.83 -7.79
N TYR A 70 -6.31 6.93 -7.02
CA TYR A 70 -7.43 7.05 -6.08
C TYR A 70 -8.76 6.92 -6.80
N GLY A 71 -8.90 7.60 -7.96
CA GLY A 71 -10.11 7.51 -8.77
C GLY A 71 -10.41 6.08 -9.20
N ARG A 72 -9.39 5.35 -9.65
CA ARG A 72 -9.55 3.95 -10.04
C ARG A 72 -9.93 3.06 -8.86
N ALA A 73 -9.42 3.37 -7.68
CA ALA A 73 -9.72 2.61 -6.47
C ALA A 73 -11.10 2.93 -5.88
N GLY A 74 -11.77 3.96 -6.41
CA GLY A 74 -13.05 4.40 -5.86
C GLY A 74 -12.91 5.08 -4.49
N GLN A 75 -11.74 5.70 -4.23
CA GLN A 75 -11.42 6.33 -2.96
C GLN A 75 -11.20 7.83 -3.15
N PRO A 76 -11.57 8.66 -2.15
CA PRO A 76 -11.19 10.06 -2.18
C PRO A 76 -9.68 10.21 -2.01
N VAL A 77 -9.12 11.28 -2.57
CA VAL A 77 -7.70 11.60 -2.36
C VAL A 77 -7.47 11.82 -0.86
N SER A 78 -6.49 11.10 -0.31
CA SER A 78 -6.22 11.20 1.12
C SER A 78 -5.53 12.52 1.47
N THR A 79 -5.94 13.11 2.58
CA THR A 79 -5.30 14.31 3.16
C THR A 79 -4.71 14.02 4.53
N SER A 80 -4.79 12.77 4.99
CA SER A 80 -4.22 12.34 6.27
C SER A 80 -2.69 12.35 6.22
N PRO A 81 -2.00 12.43 7.37
CA PRO A 81 -0.56 12.18 7.39
C PRO A 81 -0.24 10.82 6.77
N LEU A 82 0.91 10.73 6.09
CA LEU A 82 1.28 9.49 5.39
C LEU A 82 1.26 8.25 6.28
N PRO A 83 1.81 8.26 7.52
CA PRO A 83 1.75 7.08 8.37
C PRO A 83 0.32 6.65 8.72
N ALA A 84 -0.58 7.62 8.90
CA ALA A 84 -1.98 7.33 9.20
C ALA A 84 -2.69 6.71 7.99
N GLU A 85 -2.43 7.21 6.80
CA GLU A 85 -2.97 6.61 5.58
C GLU A 85 -2.43 5.20 5.37
N TRP A 86 -1.13 5.00 5.54
CA TRP A 86 -0.53 3.67 5.43
C TRP A 86 -1.23 2.66 6.32
N GLU A 87 -1.42 3.00 7.60
CA GLU A 87 -2.11 2.12 8.54
C GLU A 87 -3.55 1.86 8.12
N ALA A 88 -4.28 2.90 7.71
CA ALA A 88 -5.67 2.76 7.30
C ALA A 88 -5.81 1.84 6.09
N VAL A 89 -4.92 1.97 5.10
CA VAL A 89 -4.95 1.13 3.91
C VAL A 89 -4.61 -0.31 4.27
N VAL A 90 -3.56 -0.53 5.07
CA VAL A 90 -3.19 -1.88 5.51
C VAL A 90 -4.35 -2.55 6.23
N ARG A 91 -4.97 -1.86 7.20
CA ARG A 91 -6.09 -2.41 7.95
C ARG A 91 -7.27 -2.77 7.04
N ALA A 92 -7.58 -1.89 6.10
CA ALA A 92 -8.67 -2.15 5.15
C ALA A 92 -8.40 -3.38 4.28
N LEU A 93 -7.17 -3.54 3.81
CA LEU A 93 -6.81 -4.67 2.95
C LEU A 93 -6.71 -5.98 3.71
N LEU A 94 -6.39 -5.94 5.01
CA LEU A 94 -6.31 -7.15 5.83
C LEU A 94 -7.67 -7.79 6.09
N ILE A 95 -8.76 -7.02 6.05
CA ILE A 95 -10.10 -7.54 6.28
C ILE A 95 -10.88 -7.85 5.00
N SER A 96 -10.28 -7.60 3.85
CA SER A 96 -10.95 -7.83 2.54
C SER A 96 -10.65 -9.18 1.94
#